data_ae1b1b6777c79050ec070435bf9f4649
#
_entry.id   ae1b1b6777c79050ec070435bf9f4649
#
_cell.length_a   1.000
_cell.length_b   1.000
_cell.length_c   1.000
_cell.angle_alpha   90.00
_cell.angle_beta   90.00
_cell.angle_gamma   90.00
#
_symmetry.space_group_name_H-M   'P 1'
#
loop_
_entity.id
_entity.type
_entity.pdbx_description
1 polymer ?
#
loop_
_entity_poly.entity_id
_entity_poly.type
_entity_poly.pdbx_seq_one_letter_code
_entity_poly.pdbx_strand_id
1 'polypeptide(L)'
;MKNRYLYFAILLSFTGQAQIYSGTTSLGSSMTLDITMNTTTDSLEMEFSGPSSGYFSVGFGSTGMNGTYILLVNSNGTMAERKLGQYNGGSVLTSSIAYSAVTAGTTRTAYIERSLIGASTNHYTFPVSGGSIPLIWAKGGTSFGNHGNANRGIGTINLVNQCNIPTTTLTPLSICLGDSVQIFGEWISQPGTISDTLVTTIGCDSIVE
;
A
#
# COMPACT_ATOMS: atom_id res chain seq x y z
N MET A 1 4.17 -47.64 38.92
CA MET A 1 4.63 -46.92 37.71
C MET A 1 3.68 -45.77 37.47
N LYS A 2 4.12 -44.53 37.70
CA LYS A 2 3.29 -43.32 37.48
C LYS A 2 3.52 -42.82 36.05
N ASN A 3 2.53 -42.95 35.19
CA ASN A 3 2.55 -42.32 33.85
C ASN A 3 2.55 -40.79 33.99
N ARG A 4 3.66 -40.17 33.63
CA ARG A 4 3.74 -38.73 33.45
C ARG A 4 3.37 -38.46 32.00
N TYR A 5 2.18 -37.90 31.75
CA TYR A 5 1.82 -37.32 30.45
C TYR A 5 2.48 -35.95 30.33
N LEU A 6 3.35 -35.82 29.35
CA LEU A 6 3.97 -34.55 28.97
C LEU A 6 2.98 -33.85 28.03
N TYR A 7 2.31 -32.81 28.49
CA TYR A 7 1.49 -31.98 27.62
C TYR A 7 2.41 -31.03 26.86
N PHE A 8 2.48 -31.21 25.55
CA PHE A 8 3.14 -30.30 24.65
C PHE A 8 2.14 -29.17 24.29
N ALA A 9 2.34 -28.00 24.83
CA ALA A 9 1.59 -26.83 24.41
C ALA A 9 2.21 -26.32 23.09
N ILE A 10 1.52 -26.56 21.97
CA ILE A 10 1.87 -25.94 20.70
C ILE A 10 1.44 -24.49 20.79
N LEU A 11 2.41 -23.59 21.00
CA LEU A 11 2.20 -22.17 20.77
C LEU A 11 2.17 -21.95 19.24
N LEU A 12 0.98 -21.86 18.66
CA LEU A 12 0.83 -21.31 17.33
C LEU A 12 1.07 -19.79 17.43
N SER A 13 2.27 -19.36 17.11
CA SER A 13 2.52 -17.97 16.81
C SER A 13 1.95 -17.67 15.43
N PHE A 14 0.78 -17.03 15.37
CA PHE A 14 0.31 -16.42 14.15
C PHE A 14 1.20 -15.20 13.87
N THR A 15 2.25 -15.38 13.12
CA THR A 15 2.97 -14.26 12.49
C THR A 15 2.08 -13.78 11.35
N GLY A 16 1.41 -12.64 11.55
CA GLY A 16 0.72 -11.97 10.47
C GLY A 16 1.75 -11.65 9.38
N GLN A 17 1.61 -12.28 8.21
CA GLN A 17 2.47 -12.00 7.08
C GLN A 17 2.25 -10.55 6.65
N ALA A 18 3.34 -9.82 6.52
CA ALA A 18 3.30 -8.48 5.94
C ALA A 18 2.73 -8.59 4.52
N GLN A 19 1.60 -7.92 4.27
CA GLN A 19 1.00 -7.88 2.94
C GLN A 19 1.29 -6.51 2.33
N ILE A 20 2.13 -6.52 1.30
CA ILE A 20 2.45 -5.32 0.52
C ILE A 20 1.67 -5.39 -0.79
N TYR A 21 0.89 -4.36 -1.04
CA TYR A 21 0.18 -4.18 -2.30
C TYR A 21 0.72 -2.96 -3.02
N SER A 22 0.94 -3.06 -4.32
CA SER A 22 1.32 -1.90 -5.13
C SER A 22 0.58 -1.87 -6.46
N GLY A 23 0.53 -0.69 -7.05
CA GLY A 23 -0.03 -0.47 -8.36
C GLY A 23 0.33 0.88 -8.92
N THR A 24 0.35 0.96 -10.24
CA THR A 24 0.64 2.16 -11.01
C THR A 24 -0.49 2.40 -12.01
N THR A 25 -0.87 3.65 -12.21
CA THR A 25 -1.83 4.03 -13.25
C THR A 25 -1.53 5.39 -13.85
N SER A 26 -1.88 5.55 -15.13
CA SER A 26 -1.83 6.85 -15.81
C SER A 26 -3.20 7.52 -15.75
N LEU A 27 -3.20 8.81 -15.42
CA LEU A 27 -4.40 9.62 -15.27
C LEU A 27 -4.39 10.72 -16.35
N GLY A 28 -5.13 10.50 -17.43
CA GLY A 28 -5.05 11.33 -18.62
C GLY A 28 -3.68 11.24 -19.30
N SER A 29 -3.26 12.29 -19.98
CA SER A 29 -2.03 12.30 -20.79
C SER A 29 -0.77 12.75 -20.05
N SER A 30 -0.86 13.21 -18.81
CA SER A 30 0.26 13.91 -18.15
C SER A 30 0.34 13.73 -16.65
N MET A 31 -0.40 12.76 -16.10
CA MET A 31 -0.34 12.44 -14.68
C MET A 31 -0.15 10.95 -14.49
N THR A 32 0.62 10.58 -13.47
CA THR A 32 0.81 9.20 -13.04
C THR A 32 0.63 9.11 -11.53
N LEU A 33 0.07 8.00 -11.09
CA LEU A 33 -0.10 7.67 -9.69
C LEU A 33 0.45 6.30 -9.42
N ASP A 34 1.42 6.22 -8.52
CA ASP A 34 1.96 5.00 -7.94
C ASP A 34 1.53 4.91 -6.49
N ILE A 35 1.10 3.73 -6.05
CA ILE A 35 0.69 3.46 -4.67
C ILE A 35 1.40 2.21 -4.18
N THR A 36 1.97 2.27 -2.97
CA THR A 36 2.44 1.14 -2.20
C THR A 36 1.78 1.16 -0.83
N MET A 37 1.17 0.04 -0.45
CA MET A 37 0.50 -0.15 0.84
C MET A 37 1.18 -1.26 1.62
N ASN A 38 1.46 -1.05 2.89
CA ASN A 38 1.86 -2.08 3.84
C ASN A 38 0.78 -2.23 4.92
N THR A 39 0.05 -3.35 4.88
CA THR A 39 -1.08 -3.57 5.78
C THR A 39 -0.66 -3.94 7.20
N THR A 40 0.58 -4.38 7.41
CA THR A 40 1.11 -4.70 8.73
C THR A 40 1.49 -3.45 9.51
N THR A 41 2.07 -2.46 8.82
CA THR A 41 2.50 -1.19 9.44
C THR A 41 1.45 -0.09 9.34
N ASP A 42 0.28 -0.37 8.74
CA ASP A 42 -0.76 0.61 8.43
C ASP A 42 -0.19 1.82 7.68
N SER A 43 0.70 1.59 6.71
CA SER A 43 1.35 2.66 5.95
C SER A 43 0.98 2.62 4.47
N LEU A 44 0.79 3.80 3.92
CA LEU A 44 0.52 4.06 2.52
C LEU A 44 1.51 5.10 2.01
N GLU A 45 2.24 4.74 0.97
CA GLU A 45 3.13 5.62 0.22
C GLU A 45 2.57 5.84 -1.17
N MET A 46 2.61 7.08 -1.65
CA MET A 46 2.19 7.44 -3.01
C MET A 46 3.22 8.34 -3.67
N GLU A 47 3.45 8.10 -4.95
CA GLU A 47 4.11 9.03 -5.85
C GLU A 47 3.08 9.53 -6.86
N PHE A 48 2.76 10.82 -6.80
CA PHE A 48 1.76 11.43 -7.66
C PHE A 48 2.38 12.54 -8.49
N SER A 49 2.50 12.29 -9.79
CA SER A 49 3.11 13.21 -10.75
C SER A 49 2.07 13.88 -11.63
N GLY A 50 2.32 15.15 -11.96
CA GLY A 50 1.46 15.94 -12.83
C GLY A 50 2.14 17.21 -13.35
N PRO A 51 1.42 18.08 -14.09
CA PRO A 51 1.99 19.29 -14.68
C PRO A 51 2.43 20.30 -13.60
N SER A 52 3.64 20.86 -13.73
CA SER A 52 4.17 21.85 -12.79
C SER A 52 3.54 23.23 -12.94
N SER A 53 2.90 23.52 -14.07
CA SER A 53 2.32 24.83 -14.40
C SER A 53 0.96 25.11 -13.75
N GLY A 54 0.33 24.09 -13.15
CA GLY A 54 -1.00 24.21 -12.56
C GLY A 54 -1.20 23.27 -11.39
N TYR A 55 -2.45 23.20 -10.90
CA TYR A 55 -2.83 22.18 -9.93
C TYR A 55 -3.16 20.85 -10.63
N PHE A 56 -3.03 19.77 -9.88
CA PHE A 56 -3.56 18.48 -10.26
C PHE A 56 -4.06 17.72 -9.03
N SER A 57 -5.02 16.83 -9.23
CA SER A 57 -5.70 16.15 -8.13
C SER A 57 -6.14 14.76 -8.53
N VAL A 58 -6.23 13.88 -7.54
CA VAL A 58 -6.79 12.53 -7.64
C VAL A 58 -7.77 12.29 -6.50
N GLY A 59 -8.91 11.67 -6.82
CA GLY A 59 -9.91 11.26 -5.84
C GLY A 59 -10.09 9.76 -5.85
N PHE A 60 -10.43 9.20 -4.70
CA PHE A 60 -10.42 7.76 -4.44
C PHE A 60 -11.81 7.22 -4.12
N GLY A 61 -12.07 5.99 -4.57
CA GLY A 61 -13.24 5.21 -4.21
C GLY A 61 -14.53 5.61 -4.95
N SER A 62 -14.43 6.46 -5.97
CA SER A 62 -15.60 6.97 -6.72
C SER A 62 -15.24 7.31 -8.15
N THR A 63 -16.25 7.30 -9.02
CA THR A 63 -16.21 7.83 -10.40
C THR A 63 -16.94 9.18 -10.53
N GLY A 64 -17.42 9.75 -9.43
CA GLY A 64 -18.12 11.04 -9.37
C GLY A 64 -17.53 11.99 -8.33
N MET A 65 -17.86 13.28 -8.43
CA MET A 65 -17.28 14.29 -7.53
C MET A 65 -17.91 14.27 -6.14
N ASN A 66 -19.25 14.14 -6.06
CA ASN A 66 -19.97 14.38 -4.82
C ASN A 66 -19.55 13.45 -3.68
N GLY A 67 -19.08 14.01 -2.59
CA GLY A 67 -18.62 13.27 -1.43
C GLY A 67 -17.28 12.53 -1.64
N THR A 68 -16.57 12.75 -2.74
CA THR A 68 -15.29 12.08 -2.98
C THR A 68 -14.15 12.78 -2.24
N TYR A 69 -13.34 11.98 -1.53
CA TYR A 69 -12.09 12.43 -0.97
C TYR A 69 -11.05 12.58 -2.06
N ILE A 70 -10.32 13.69 -2.07
CA ILE A 70 -9.24 13.97 -3.02
C ILE A 70 -7.95 14.41 -2.33
N LEU A 71 -6.83 14.08 -2.98
CA LEU A 71 -5.54 14.72 -2.80
C LEU A 71 -5.37 15.78 -3.89
N LEU A 72 -5.06 16.99 -3.48
CA LEU A 72 -4.82 18.15 -4.35
C LEU A 72 -3.38 18.60 -4.21
N VAL A 73 -2.64 18.61 -5.31
CA VAL A 73 -1.33 19.26 -5.43
C VAL A 73 -1.55 20.63 -6.07
N ASN A 74 -1.28 21.70 -5.33
CA ASN A 74 -1.41 23.08 -5.81
C ASN A 74 -0.26 23.46 -6.76
N SER A 75 -0.45 24.50 -7.55
CA SER A 75 0.56 25.00 -8.49
C SER A 75 1.88 25.45 -7.83
N ASN A 76 1.87 25.75 -6.54
CA ASN A 76 3.06 26.10 -5.76
C ASN A 76 3.73 24.89 -5.07
N GLY A 77 3.19 23.67 -5.26
CA GLY A 77 3.69 22.44 -4.65
C GLY A 77 3.14 22.12 -3.25
N THR A 78 2.32 22.99 -2.67
CA THR A 78 1.62 22.64 -1.43
C THR A 78 0.51 21.64 -1.69
N MET A 79 0.16 20.84 -0.69
CA MET A 79 -0.90 19.87 -0.80
C MET A 79 -2.07 20.17 0.12
N ALA A 80 -3.25 19.68 -0.27
CA ALA A 80 -4.44 19.71 0.55
C ALA A 80 -5.26 18.42 0.37
N GLU A 81 -5.87 17.98 1.45
CA GLU A 81 -6.90 16.95 1.45
C GLU A 81 -8.27 17.64 1.44
N ARG A 82 -9.17 17.14 0.60
CA ARG A 82 -10.50 17.75 0.47
C ARG A 82 -11.58 16.69 0.33
N LYS A 83 -12.80 17.06 0.76
CA LYS A 83 -14.03 16.34 0.47
C LYS A 83 -14.81 17.15 -0.56
N LEU A 84 -14.92 16.64 -1.77
CA LEU A 84 -15.62 17.35 -2.84
C LEU A 84 -17.12 17.45 -2.59
N GLY A 85 -17.71 18.59 -2.97
CA GLY A 85 -19.15 18.74 -3.09
C GLY A 85 -19.66 18.44 -4.50
N GLN A 86 -20.95 18.56 -4.68
CA GLN A 86 -21.57 18.44 -5.99
C GLN A 86 -21.19 19.66 -6.85
N TYR A 87 -20.39 19.42 -7.90
CA TYR A 87 -19.91 20.46 -8.83
C TYR A 87 -19.10 21.61 -8.21
N ASN A 88 -18.51 21.41 -7.04
CA ASN A 88 -17.67 22.40 -6.39
C ASN A 88 -16.47 21.74 -5.67
N GLY A 89 -15.49 22.57 -5.29
CA GLY A 89 -14.26 22.12 -4.64
C GLY A 89 -14.42 21.60 -3.21
N GLY A 90 -15.65 21.60 -2.69
CA GLY A 90 -15.96 21.06 -1.37
C GLY A 90 -15.21 21.76 -0.23
N SER A 91 -15.00 21.03 0.86
CA SER A 91 -14.32 21.49 2.06
C SER A 91 -12.88 21.00 2.14
N VAL A 92 -11.98 21.81 2.67
CA VAL A 92 -10.63 21.38 3.07
C VAL A 92 -10.76 20.56 4.34
N LEU A 93 -10.04 19.46 4.40
CA LEU A 93 -9.96 18.60 5.59
C LEU A 93 -8.71 18.97 6.41
N THR A 94 -8.73 18.58 7.68
CA THR A 94 -7.51 18.59 8.49
C THR A 94 -6.51 17.63 7.86
N SER A 95 -5.26 18.09 7.64
CA SER A 95 -4.25 17.27 6.98
C SER A 95 -3.90 16.04 7.80
N SER A 96 -3.91 14.88 7.15
CA SER A 96 -3.49 13.60 7.71
C SER A 96 -2.31 12.98 6.95
N ILE A 97 -1.72 13.75 6.03
CA ILE A 97 -0.60 13.34 5.19
C ILE A 97 0.70 14.01 5.61
N ALA A 98 1.80 13.27 5.56
CA ALA A 98 3.14 13.82 5.37
C ALA A 98 3.44 13.87 3.87
N TYR A 99 4.07 14.94 3.40
CA TYR A 99 4.39 15.04 1.98
C TYR A 99 5.63 15.88 1.71
N SER A 100 6.24 15.64 0.56
CA SER A 100 7.20 16.52 -0.10
C SER A 100 6.84 16.66 -1.58
N ALA A 101 7.29 17.73 -2.24
CA ALA A 101 7.06 17.89 -3.67
C ALA A 101 8.32 18.42 -4.35
N VAL A 102 8.65 17.81 -5.49
CA VAL A 102 9.81 18.17 -6.32
C VAL A 102 9.33 18.52 -7.71
N THR A 103 9.93 19.57 -8.30
CA THR A 103 9.64 19.97 -9.68
C THR A 103 10.87 19.74 -10.55
N ALA A 104 10.69 19.01 -11.64
CA ALA A 104 11.70 18.74 -12.65
C ALA A 104 11.13 19.09 -14.04
N GLY A 105 11.61 20.18 -14.62
CA GLY A 105 11.10 20.69 -15.90
C GLY A 105 9.60 21.03 -15.83
N THR A 106 8.81 20.40 -16.66
CA THR A 106 7.35 20.59 -16.73
C THR A 106 6.54 19.68 -15.83
N THR A 107 7.18 18.81 -15.05
CA THR A 107 6.54 17.85 -14.18
C THR A 107 6.80 18.19 -12.71
N ARG A 108 5.79 18.06 -11.89
CA ARG A 108 5.88 18.06 -10.43
C ARG A 108 5.48 16.71 -9.91
N THR A 109 6.29 16.14 -9.01
CA THR A 109 6.04 14.90 -8.31
C THR A 109 5.85 15.18 -6.83
N ALA A 110 4.76 14.72 -6.28
CA ALA A 110 4.48 14.72 -4.85
C ALA A 110 4.69 13.32 -4.30
N TYR A 111 5.47 13.21 -3.24
CA TYR A 111 5.67 12.02 -2.43
C TYR A 111 4.82 12.18 -1.18
N ILE A 112 3.97 11.20 -0.91
CA ILE A 112 2.90 11.32 0.09
C ILE A 112 2.94 10.07 0.97
N GLU A 113 2.88 10.27 2.27
CA GLU A 113 2.79 9.20 3.27
C GLU A 113 1.57 9.43 4.17
N ARG A 114 0.86 8.37 4.50
CA ARG A 114 -0.25 8.38 5.46
C ARG A 114 -0.61 6.97 5.93
N SER A 115 -1.48 6.89 6.95
CA SER A 115 -2.17 5.65 7.32
C SER A 115 -3.15 5.19 6.24
N LEU A 116 -3.35 3.88 6.09
CA LEU A 116 -4.40 3.28 5.26
C LEU A 116 -5.77 3.70 5.76
N ILE A 117 -5.93 3.78 7.09
CA ILE A 117 -7.18 4.18 7.72
C ILE A 117 -7.34 5.71 7.61
N GLY A 118 -8.49 6.15 7.16
CA GLY A 118 -8.81 7.57 7.09
C GLY A 118 -8.88 8.20 8.48
N ALA A 119 -8.24 9.36 8.66
CA ALA A 119 -8.23 10.10 9.93
C ALA A 119 -9.61 10.54 10.42
N SER A 120 -10.60 10.55 9.55
CA SER A 120 -12.02 10.79 9.87
C SER A 120 -12.92 10.15 8.81
N THR A 121 -14.23 10.16 9.01
CA THR A 121 -15.23 9.68 8.05
C THR A 121 -15.22 10.44 6.71
N ASN A 122 -14.56 11.59 6.65
CA ASN A 122 -14.40 12.35 5.41
C ASN A 122 -13.14 11.99 4.63
N HIS A 123 -12.17 11.30 5.26
CA HIS A 123 -10.99 10.78 4.60
C HIS A 123 -11.26 9.40 4.01
N TYR A 124 -10.55 9.07 2.93
CA TYR A 124 -10.66 7.75 2.33
C TYR A 124 -9.88 6.72 3.15
N THR A 125 -10.50 5.58 3.44
CA THR A 125 -9.83 4.40 4.00
C THR A 125 -9.53 3.45 2.86
N PHE A 126 -8.25 3.12 2.70
CA PHE A 126 -7.79 2.20 1.66
C PHE A 126 -8.11 0.75 2.05
N PRO A 127 -8.45 -0.12 1.08
CA PRO A 127 -8.72 -1.53 1.36
C PRO A 127 -7.43 -2.26 1.78
N VAL A 128 -7.52 -3.09 2.81
CA VAL A 128 -6.37 -3.89 3.30
C VAL A 128 -6.13 -5.16 2.49
N SER A 129 -6.94 -5.44 1.47
CA SER A 129 -6.85 -6.65 0.65
C SER A 129 -6.37 -6.41 -0.79
N GLY A 130 -5.92 -5.20 -1.11
CA GLY A 130 -5.62 -4.82 -2.49
C GLY A 130 -6.89 -4.76 -3.37
N GLY A 131 -6.72 -4.92 -4.67
CA GLY A 131 -7.80 -4.89 -5.65
C GLY A 131 -7.94 -3.56 -6.39
N SER A 132 -9.07 -3.36 -7.05
CA SER A 132 -9.32 -2.19 -7.91
C SER A 132 -9.93 -1.04 -7.13
N ILE A 133 -9.30 0.13 -7.20
CA ILE A 133 -9.83 1.38 -6.64
C ILE A 133 -10.26 2.30 -7.80
N PRO A 134 -11.55 2.65 -7.91
CA PRO A 134 -11.98 3.64 -8.87
C PRO A 134 -11.47 5.03 -8.49
N LEU A 135 -11.08 5.80 -9.50
CA LEU A 135 -10.46 7.11 -9.36
C LEU A 135 -11.21 8.16 -10.19
N ILE A 136 -11.19 9.39 -9.68
CA ILE A 136 -11.41 10.59 -10.49
C ILE A 136 -10.14 11.42 -10.50
N TRP A 137 -9.89 12.16 -11.55
CA TRP A 137 -8.76 13.05 -11.63
C TRP A 137 -9.13 14.38 -12.29
N ALA A 138 -8.41 15.42 -11.93
CA ALA A 138 -8.51 16.71 -12.58
C ALA A 138 -7.19 17.45 -12.54
N LYS A 139 -6.94 18.31 -13.52
CA LYS A 139 -5.86 19.29 -13.55
C LYS A 139 -6.38 20.63 -14.03
N GLY A 140 -5.70 21.69 -13.73
CA GLY A 140 -6.13 23.03 -14.14
C GLY A 140 -5.02 24.09 -14.07
N GLY A 141 -5.41 25.32 -14.06
CA GLY A 141 -4.49 26.45 -13.94
C GLY A 141 -3.86 26.62 -12.56
N THR A 142 -3.40 27.83 -12.26
CA THR A 142 -2.68 28.11 -11.01
C THR A 142 -3.56 28.09 -9.76
N SER A 143 -4.87 28.28 -9.90
CA SER A 143 -5.83 28.23 -8.80
C SER A 143 -6.73 27.02 -8.92
N PHE A 144 -6.95 26.32 -7.79
CA PHE A 144 -7.90 25.21 -7.73
C PHE A 144 -9.32 25.71 -8.02
N GLY A 145 -9.98 25.10 -9.00
CA GLY A 145 -11.31 25.50 -9.42
C GLY A 145 -11.78 24.79 -10.68
N ASN A 146 -12.39 25.53 -11.60
CA ASN A 146 -12.91 24.97 -12.83
C ASN A 146 -11.78 24.46 -13.73
N HIS A 147 -11.80 23.16 -14.03
CA HIS A 147 -10.79 22.47 -14.86
C HIS A 147 -11.24 22.26 -16.31
N GLY A 148 -12.49 22.59 -16.67
CA GLY A 148 -13.05 22.26 -17.99
C GLY A 148 -13.18 20.74 -18.22
N ASN A 149 -13.85 20.36 -19.32
CA ASN A 149 -14.12 18.96 -19.59
C ASN A 149 -12.89 18.17 -20.06
N ALA A 150 -11.95 18.81 -20.76
CA ALA A 150 -10.74 18.16 -21.28
C ALA A 150 -9.68 17.83 -20.20
N ASN A 151 -9.81 18.42 -19.01
CA ASN A 151 -8.81 18.33 -17.95
C ASN A 151 -9.31 17.53 -16.72
N ARG A 152 -10.24 16.63 -16.92
CA ARG A 152 -10.76 15.72 -15.90
C ARG A 152 -11.11 14.37 -16.50
N GLY A 153 -11.20 13.37 -15.66
CA GLY A 153 -11.62 12.04 -16.10
C GLY A 153 -11.78 11.10 -14.93
N ILE A 154 -12.04 9.88 -15.31
CA ILE A 154 -12.09 8.72 -14.41
C ILE A 154 -10.90 7.82 -14.71
N GLY A 155 -10.55 6.99 -13.76
CA GLY A 155 -9.50 5.98 -13.89
C GLY A 155 -9.72 4.85 -12.89
N THR A 156 -8.78 3.93 -12.87
CA THR A 156 -8.73 2.84 -11.90
C THR A 156 -7.27 2.54 -11.61
N ILE A 157 -6.94 2.27 -10.35
CA ILE A 157 -5.67 1.68 -9.98
C ILE A 157 -5.93 0.27 -9.45
N ASN A 158 -5.13 -0.69 -9.90
CA ASN A 158 -5.18 -2.08 -9.45
C ASN A 158 -4.00 -2.33 -8.52
N LEU A 159 -4.28 -2.62 -7.26
CA LEU A 159 -3.29 -2.91 -6.25
C LEU A 159 -3.11 -4.43 -6.15
N VAL A 160 -1.93 -4.89 -6.53
CA VAL A 160 -1.56 -6.30 -6.59
C VAL A 160 -0.66 -6.65 -5.40
N ASN A 161 -0.90 -7.80 -4.79
CA ASN A 161 -0.06 -8.29 -3.71
C ASN A 161 1.36 -8.56 -4.23
N GLN A 162 2.34 -7.92 -3.62
CA GLN A 162 3.76 -8.07 -3.95
C GLN A 162 4.42 -9.21 -3.16
N CYS A 163 3.77 -9.68 -2.11
CA CYS A 163 4.26 -10.74 -1.24
C CYS A 163 3.80 -12.15 -1.68
N ASN A 164 3.36 -12.33 -2.92
CA ASN A 164 2.98 -13.64 -3.43
C ASN A 164 4.25 -14.47 -3.76
N ILE A 165 4.95 -14.91 -2.72
CA ILE A 165 6.12 -15.76 -2.85
C ILE A 165 5.63 -17.20 -2.86
N PRO A 166 5.98 -18.02 -3.86
CA PRO A 166 5.63 -19.42 -3.87
C PRO A 166 6.25 -20.14 -2.67
N THR A 167 5.45 -20.89 -1.92
CA THR A 167 5.93 -21.76 -0.85
C THR A 167 6.82 -22.82 -1.48
N THR A 168 8.10 -22.85 -1.15
CA THR A 168 9.00 -23.92 -1.60
C THR A 168 9.04 -24.98 -0.53
N THR A 169 8.44 -26.13 -0.82
CA THR A 169 8.58 -27.32 0.05
C THR A 169 9.96 -27.92 -0.20
N LEU A 170 10.78 -27.96 0.82
CA LEU A 170 12.08 -28.63 0.74
C LEU A 170 11.89 -30.14 0.74
N THR A 171 12.83 -30.86 0.12
CA THR A 171 12.81 -32.32 0.12
C THR A 171 13.01 -32.83 1.55
N PRO A 172 12.16 -33.76 2.05
CA PRO A 172 12.31 -34.31 3.39
C PRO A 172 13.71 -34.91 3.57
N LEU A 173 14.36 -34.52 4.66
CA LEU A 173 15.68 -35.05 5.03
C LEU A 173 15.51 -36.16 6.05
N SER A 174 16.12 -37.33 5.81
CA SER A 174 16.13 -38.45 6.76
C SER A 174 17.46 -38.54 7.45
N ILE A 175 17.44 -38.63 8.79
CA ILE A 175 18.64 -38.89 9.60
C ILE A 175 18.49 -40.19 10.38
N CYS A 176 19.60 -40.87 10.65
CA CYS A 176 19.60 -42.10 11.43
C CYS A 176 19.44 -41.78 12.94
N LEU A 177 18.92 -42.77 13.67
CA LEU A 177 18.80 -42.61 15.12
C LEU A 177 20.15 -42.37 15.79
N GLY A 178 20.28 -41.27 16.50
CA GLY A 178 21.51 -40.84 17.15
C GLY A 178 22.33 -39.81 16.37
N ASP A 179 22.00 -39.59 15.10
CA ASP A 179 22.61 -38.53 14.29
C ASP A 179 21.90 -37.20 14.49
N SER A 180 22.54 -36.14 14.03
CA SER A 180 21.97 -34.79 13.98
C SER A 180 22.33 -34.12 12.67
N VAL A 181 21.47 -33.21 12.21
CA VAL A 181 21.68 -32.39 11.01
C VAL A 181 21.54 -30.92 11.37
N GLN A 182 22.30 -30.09 10.72
CA GLN A 182 22.18 -28.65 10.88
C GLN A 182 21.21 -28.07 9.84
N ILE A 183 20.10 -27.46 10.32
CA ILE A 183 19.09 -26.81 9.49
C ILE A 183 18.93 -25.40 10.00
N PHE A 184 19.01 -24.39 9.13
CA PHE A 184 18.95 -22.95 9.44
C PHE A 184 19.86 -22.53 10.62
N GLY A 185 21.01 -23.22 10.78
CA GLY A 185 21.98 -22.93 11.83
C GLY A 185 21.76 -23.68 13.15
N GLU A 186 20.65 -24.42 13.32
CA GLU A 186 20.34 -25.21 14.50
C GLU A 186 20.59 -26.70 14.28
N TRP A 187 21.06 -27.41 15.33
CA TRP A 187 21.27 -28.86 15.30
C TRP A 187 20.00 -29.61 15.70
N ILE A 188 19.48 -30.39 14.78
CA ILE A 188 18.24 -31.16 14.93
C ILE A 188 18.56 -32.65 15.04
N SER A 189 18.11 -33.28 16.12
CA SER A 189 18.32 -34.71 16.41
C SER A 189 17.01 -35.48 16.62
N GLN A 190 15.86 -34.81 16.45
CA GLN A 190 14.53 -35.44 16.63
C GLN A 190 13.68 -35.17 15.37
N PRO A 191 12.80 -36.12 15.01
CA PRO A 191 11.85 -35.89 13.92
C PRO A 191 10.92 -34.71 14.21
N GLY A 192 10.69 -33.87 13.21
CA GLY A 192 9.79 -32.73 13.28
C GLY A 192 9.80 -31.92 12.01
N THR A 193 8.90 -30.96 11.92
CA THR A 193 8.93 -29.91 10.88
C THR A 193 9.62 -28.68 11.46
N ILE A 194 10.54 -28.12 10.71
CA ILE A 194 11.29 -26.93 11.09
C ILE A 194 10.99 -25.89 10.04
N SER A 195 10.55 -24.71 10.49
CA SER A 195 10.30 -23.58 9.61
C SER A 195 11.24 -22.44 9.97
N ASP A 196 11.69 -21.72 8.95
CA ASP A 196 12.43 -20.47 9.11
C ASP A 196 11.75 -19.36 8.30
N THR A 197 11.86 -18.13 8.79
CA THR A 197 11.26 -16.96 8.15
C THR A 197 12.35 -16.16 7.46
N LEU A 198 12.29 -16.10 6.14
CA LEU A 198 13.19 -15.28 5.33
C LEU A 198 12.50 -13.96 4.98
N VAL A 199 13.11 -12.83 5.34
CA VAL A 199 12.62 -11.50 4.96
C VAL A 199 13.24 -11.12 3.62
N THR A 200 12.40 -10.82 2.63
CA THR A 200 12.86 -10.31 1.33
C THR A 200 13.23 -8.82 1.41
N THR A 201 13.95 -8.32 0.40
CA THR A 201 14.33 -6.90 0.30
C THR A 201 13.13 -5.94 0.24
N ILE A 202 11.95 -6.43 -0.11
CA ILE A 202 10.70 -5.67 -0.14
C ILE A 202 9.87 -5.84 1.15
N GLY A 203 10.43 -6.48 2.19
CA GLY A 203 9.75 -6.64 3.48
C GLY A 203 8.67 -7.73 3.53
N CYS A 204 8.61 -8.61 2.53
CA CYS A 204 7.73 -9.78 2.57
C CYS A 204 8.41 -10.94 3.30
N ASP A 205 7.67 -11.58 4.19
CA ASP A 205 8.15 -12.79 4.88
C ASP A 205 7.86 -14.02 4.01
N SER A 206 8.85 -14.90 3.87
CA SER A 206 8.71 -16.23 3.27
C SER A 206 8.91 -17.27 4.37
N ILE A 207 8.02 -18.24 4.45
CA ILE A 207 8.20 -19.40 5.32
C ILE A 207 8.78 -20.53 4.48
N VAL A 208 9.88 -21.10 4.93
CA VAL A 208 10.51 -22.30 4.35
C VAL A 208 10.28 -23.44 5.33
N GLU A 209 9.62 -24.52 4.90
CA GLU A 209 9.35 -25.74 5.67
C GLU A 209 10.09 -26.93 5.10
#